data_48433cebd276091f7009784bac2f5f64
#
_entry.id   48433cebd276091f7009784bac2f5f64
#
_cell.length_a   1.000
_cell.length_b   1.000
_cell.length_c   1.000
_cell.angle_alpha   90.00
_cell.angle_beta   90.00
_cell.angle_gamma   90.00
#
_symmetry.space_group_name_H-M   'P 1'
#
loop_
_entity.id
_entity.type
_entity.pdbx_description
1 polymer ?
#
loop_
_entity_poly.entity_id
_entity_poly.type
_entity_poly.pdbx_seq_one_letter_code
_entity_poly.pdbx_strand_id
1 'polypeptide(L)'
;MRTRKRLRKGAGKKLVWRLTRYGMLAALIVSAGIFASACSEEVSSESIQTETVTESETETMELTTAPETIPPLGPKSQLLPNIAMTVPEVEPMPEYIRLGDTHSVVKELQSRLMELGFMDSDEPTDYYGTQTERAVKIFQRQNGLDQGGIVGSSTYAAIMDPNAKYYAAQKGDQGDDISRIQSRLYELGYLASADLVTGNFGDSTEAAVIKLQEMNGLEQDGKVGQQTMNLLYSDEVKANLLSYGDQSEVVLASQERLKELGYLTTTPDGSFGADTVAAIKQFQSRNDLIVDGYLGPSTRLALNSSDAVPNGLRLGDQGDTVQNVQKLLSKYGYLSSANATGYYGEITEAAVENFQRQNGLSVDGTVGVQTMAKLTSDNVRRAPAGSSSSGSSSSSSGSSSGGGNRGG
;
A
#
# COMPACT_ATOMS: atom_id res chain seq x y z
N MET A 1 22.43 36.44 45.64
CA MET A 1 21.35 35.45 45.51
C MET A 1 20.87 35.43 44.07
N ARG A 2 21.29 34.45 43.27
CA ARG A 2 20.84 34.19 41.93
C ARG A 2 20.43 32.73 41.84
N THR A 3 19.12 32.48 41.79
CA THR A 3 18.47 31.18 41.67
C THR A 3 18.52 30.71 40.20
N ARG A 4 19.22 29.60 39.95
CA ARG A 4 19.22 28.91 38.66
C ARG A 4 17.98 28.00 38.55
N LYS A 5 17.05 28.30 37.66
CA LYS A 5 15.99 27.40 37.26
C LYS A 5 16.55 26.34 36.30
N ARG A 6 16.48 25.08 36.70
CA ARG A 6 16.72 23.89 35.84
C ARG A 6 15.51 23.67 34.95
N LEU A 7 15.71 23.71 33.63
CA LEU A 7 14.75 23.22 32.67
C LEU A 7 14.79 21.68 32.62
N ARG A 8 13.67 21.07 32.93
CA ARG A 8 13.43 19.63 32.71
C ARG A 8 13.21 19.38 31.24
N LYS A 9 14.03 18.50 30.63
CA LYS A 9 13.81 17.93 29.31
C LYS A 9 12.57 17.02 29.33
N GLY A 10 11.57 17.36 28.58
CA GLY A 10 10.39 16.52 28.35
C GLY A 10 10.75 15.30 27.51
N ALA A 11 10.37 14.13 27.99
CA ALA A 11 10.49 12.87 27.30
C ALA A 11 9.56 12.83 26.08
N GLY A 12 10.13 12.61 24.92
CA GLY A 12 9.37 12.39 23.68
C GLY A 12 8.56 11.09 23.77
N LYS A 13 7.26 11.21 23.67
CA LYS A 13 6.35 10.07 23.55
C LYS A 13 6.54 9.46 22.17
N LYS A 14 7.16 8.29 22.10
CA LYS A 14 7.13 7.43 20.91
C LYS A 14 5.70 6.96 20.71
N LEU A 15 5.08 7.42 19.63
CA LEU A 15 3.78 6.93 19.19
C LEU A 15 3.98 5.53 18.60
N VAL A 16 3.66 4.51 19.40
CA VAL A 16 3.67 3.11 18.95
C VAL A 16 2.36 2.87 18.21
N TRP A 17 2.42 2.77 16.91
CA TRP A 17 1.32 2.26 16.09
C TRP A 17 1.14 0.77 16.39
N ARG A 18 0.04 0.43 17.05
CA ARG A 18 -0.42 -0.95 17.15
C ARG A 18 -0.98 -1.37 15.80
N LEU A 19 -0.19 -2.11 15.04
CA LEU A 19 -0.69 -2.95 13.94
C LEU A 19 -1.54 -4.06 14.56
N THR A 20 -2.83 -3.99 14.33
CA THR A 20 -3.76 -5.08 14.61
C THR A 20 -3.43 -6.23 13.66
N ARG A 21 -3.05 -7.36 14.23
CA ARG A 21 -2.79 -8.62 13.51
C ARG A 21 -4.08 -9.10 12.86
N TYR A 22 -4.17 -9.04 11.55
CA TYR A 22 -5.00 -9.96 10.77
C TYR A 22 -4.13 -11.13 10.35
N GLY A 23 -4.60 -12.33 10.70
CA GLY A 23 -3.85 -13.55 10.54
C GLY A 23 -3.62 -13.89 9.06
N MET A 24 -2.36 -14.10 8.71
CA MET A 24 -1.99 -14.78 7.48
C MET A 24 -2.33 -16.26 7.62
N LEU A 25 -3.31 -16.72 6.87
CA LEU A 25 -3.46 -18.14 6.52
C LEU A 25 -2.72 -18.32 5.18
N ALA A 26 -1.46 -18.78 5.26
CA ALA A 26 -0.71 -19.18 4.09
C ALA A 26 -1.23 -20.54 3.63
N ALA A 27 -1.95 -20.57 2.51
CA ALA A 27 -2.25 -21.81 1.81
C ALA A 27 -1.04 -22.20 0.94
N LEU A 28 -0.33 -23.23 1.39
CA LEU A 28 0.72 -23.91 0.66
C LEU A 28 0.07 -24.71 -0.47
N ILE A 29 0.17 -24.24 -1.71
CA ILE A 29 -0.09 -25.07 -2.89
C ILE A 29 1.26 -25.59 -3.38
N VAL A 30 1.53 -26.85 -3.04
CA VAL A 30 2.63 -27.63 -3.63
C VAL A 30 2.13 -28.15 -4.98
N SER A 31 2.56 -27.56 -6.08
CA SER A 31 2.41 -28.15 -7.41
C SER A 31 3.70 -28.89 -7.76
N ALA A 32 3.66 -30.22 -7.68
CA ALA A 32 4.69 -31.10 -8.21
C ALA A 32 4.65 -31.04 -9.74
N GLY A 33 5.69 -30.52 -10.36
CA GLY A 33 5.93 -30.60 -11.78
C GLY A 33 6.44 -32.00 -12.14
N ILE A 34 5.72 -32.69 -13.02
CA ILE A 34 6.21 -33.88 -13.68
C ILE A 34 6.52 -33.52 -15.12
N PHE A 35 7.79 -33.62 -15.48
CA PHE A 35 8.27 -33.67 -16.86
C PHE A 35 7.82 -34.98 -17.49
N ALA A 36 7.17 -34.94 -18.64
CA ALA A 36 7.13 -36.06 -19.56
C ALA A 36 7.22 -35.58 -21.01
N SER A 37 8.18 -36.17 -21.65
CA SER A 37 8.66 -35.99 -23.00
C SER A 37 7.66 -36.44 -24.04
N ALA A 38 7.85 -35.90 -25.25
CA ALA A 38 7.11 -36.15 -26.49
C ALA A 38 7.01 -37.61 -26.88
N CYS A 39 5.85 -38.02 -27.42
CA CYS A 39 5.74 -38.83 -28.62
C CYS A 39 4.36 -38.68 -29.25
N SER A 40 4.38 -38.44 -30.53
CA SER A 40 3.26 -38.45 -31.48
C SER A 40 2.68 -39.84 -31.62
N GLU A 41 1.33 -39.94 -31.65
CA GLU A 41 0.65 -40.94 -32.48
C GLU A 41 -0.84 -40.57 -32.68
N GLU A 42 -1.28 -40.81 -33.90
CA GLU A 42 -2.60 -40.58 -34.44
C GLU A 42 -3.69 -41.51 -33.93
N VAL A 43 -4.94 -41.10 -34.25
CA VAL A 43 -6.15 -41.88 -34.57
C VAL A 43 -7.08 -42.26 -33.44
N SER A 44 -8.24 -41.74 -33.43
CA SER A 44 -9.55 -42.34 -33.76
C SER A 44 -10.71 -41.58 -33.14
N SER A 45 -11.63 -41.24 -33.98
CA SER A 45 -12.97 -40.77 -33.71
C SER A 45 -13.78 -41.84 -32.95
N GLU A 46 -14.26 -41.54 -31.75
CA GLU A 46 -15.37 -42.27 -31.16
C GLU A 46 -16.44 -41.31 -30.67
N SER A 47 -17.63 -41.61 -31.16
CA SER A 47 -18.90 -40.92 -31.00
C SER A 47 -19.32 -40.89 -29.51
N ILE A 48 -19.53 -39.69 -28.96
CA ILE A 48 -20.21 -39.51 -27.70
C ILE A 48 -21.71 -39.44 -27.94
N GLN A 49 -22.42 -40.44 -27.47
CA GLN A 49 -23.88 -40.51 -27.45
C GLN A 49 -24.42 -39.46 -26.47
N THR A 50 -25.34 -38.67 -26.99
CA THR A 50 -26.21 -37.80 -26.20
C THR A 50 -27.22 -38.65 -25.42
N GLU A 51 -27.08 -38.73 -24.12
CA GLU A 51 -28.19 -39.17 -23.25
C GLU A 51 -29.16 -38.02 -23.04
N THR A 52 -30.31 -38.15 -23.59
CA THR A 52 -31.50 -37.38 -23.29
C THR A 52 -32.07 -37.84 -21.97
N VAL A 53 -32.02 -36.99 -20.95
CA VAL A 53 -32.80 -37.18 -19.71
C VAL A 53 -34.19 -36.62 -19.93
N THR A 54 -35.17 -37.52 -19.94
CA THR A 54 -36.60 -37.27 -20.05
C THR A 54 -37.15 -36.61 -18.79
N GLU A 55 -38.03 -35.63 -19.04
CA GLU A 55 -39.00 -35.08 -18.06
C GLU A 55 -39.88 -36.17 -17.44
N SER A 56 -40.13 -36.06 -16.16
CA SER A 56 -41.34 -36.44 -15.40
C SER A 56 -41.02 -36.11 -13.94
N GLU A 57 -41.84 -35.53 -13.12
CA GLU A 57 -43.26 -35.70 -12.88
C GLU A 57 -43.79 -34.42 -12.19
N THR A 58 -44.86 -33.92 -12.68
CA THR A 58 -45.75 -32.97 -12.00
C THR A 58 -46.62 -33.75 -11.00
N GLU A 59 -46.34 -33.65 -9.70
CA GLU A 59 -47.28 -34.04 -8.67
C GLU A 59 -48.33 -32.95 -8.51
N THR A 60 -49.53 -33.24 -9.00
CA THR A 60 -50.75 -32.49 -8.73
C THR A 60 -51.26 -32.93 -7.34
N MET A 61 -51.11 -32.03 -6.36
CA MET A 61 -51.84 -32.18 -5.08
C MET A 61 -53.33 -31.87 -5.29
N GLU A 62 -54.16 -32.90 -5.22
CA GLU A 62 -55.60 -32.77 -5.10
C GLU A 62 -55.98 -32.10 -3.75
N LEU A 63 -56.65 -30.94 -3.86
CA LEU A 63 -57.22 -30.22 -2.73
C LEU A 63 -58.57 -30.90 -2.34
N THR A 64 -58.54 -31.80 -1.36
CA THR A 64 -59.75 -32.39 -0.78
C THR A 64 -60.40 -31.37 0.15
N THR A 65 -61.46 -30.73 -0.31
CA THR A 65 -62.33 -29.88 0.50
C THR A 65 -63.31 -30.71 1.32
N ALA A 66 -63.09 -30.77 2.63
CA ALA A 66 -64.15 -31.13 3.56
C ALA A 66 -64.76 -29.85 4.22
N PRO A 67 -66.02 -29.66 4.32
CA PRO A 67 -66.61 -28.48 4.93
C PRO A 67 -66.53 -28.56 6.44
N GLU A 68 -65.74 -27.76 7.08
CA GLU A 68 -65.81 -27.51 8.52
C GLU A 68 -67.02 -26.60 8.83
N THR A 69 -67.91 -27.12 9.56
CA THR A 69 -69.08 -26.43 10.14
C THR A 69 -68.61 -25.43 11.21
N ILE A 70 -68.85 -24.15 10.95
CA ILE A 70 -68.61 -23.07 11.89
C ILE A 70 -69.67 -23.06 12.94
N PRO A 71 -69.37 -23.14 14.27
CA PRO A 71 -70.37 -22.99 15.31
C PRO A 71 -70.89 -21.54 15.43
N PRO A 72 -72.09 -21.27 15.80
CA PRO A 72 -72.68 -19.92 15.85
C PRO A 72 -72.03 -19.07 16.95
N LEU A 73 -71.50 -17.89 16.56
CA LEU A 73 -71.01 -16.86 17.45
C LEU A 73 -72.14 -16.29 18.33
N GLY A 74 -72.02 -16.55 19.61
CA GLY A 74 -72.87 -15.89 20.62
C GLY A 74 -72.46 -14.42 20.81
N PRO A 75 -73.38 -13.54 21.18
CA PRO A 75 -73.10 -12.12 21.30
C PRO A 75 -72.42 -11.82 22.63
N LYS A 76 -71.09 -11.64 22.57
CA LYS A 76 -70.32 -10.90 23.59
C LYS A 76 -69.44 -9.87 22.91
N SER A 77 -70.05 -8.72 22.68
CA SER A 77 -69.37 -7.47 22.42
C SER A 77 -68.47 -7.13 23.63
N GLN A 78 -67.21 -7.55 23.59
CA GLN A 78 -66.15 -6.92 24.40
C GLN A 78 -65.53 -5.85 23.51
N LEU A 79 -65.82 -4.61 23.82
CA LEU A 79 -65.12 -3.44 23.34
C LEU A 79 -63.62 -3.63 23.67
N LEU A 80 -62.82 -4.01 22.67
CA LEU A 80 -61.40 -3.92 22.76
C LEU A 80 -61.02 -2.45 23.01
N PRO A 81 -60.15 -2.14 23.96
CA PRO A 81 -59.71 -0.77 24.15
C PRO A 81 -59.12 -0.28 22.84
N ASN A 82 -59.59 0.88 22.40
CA ASN A 82 -59.08 1.59 21.23
C ASN A 82 -57.63 1.94 21.54
N ILE A 83 -56.69 1.05 21.16
CA ILE A 83 -55.29 1.38 21.15
C ILE A 83 -55.14 2.37 20.01
N ALA A 84 -55.20 3.64 20.36
CA ALA A 84 -54.79 4.70 19.46
C ALA A 84 -53.31 4.36 19.08
N MET A 85 -53.14 3.80 17.91
CA MET A 85 -51.82 3.75 17.28
C MET A 85 -51.43 5.21 17.08
N THR A 86 -50.63 5.73 18.02
CA THR A 86 -49.94 6.99 17.80
C THR A 86 -48.98 6.74 16.62
N VAL A 87 -49.41 7.18 15.45
CA VAL A 87 -48.51 7.31 14.31
C VAL A 87 -47.37 8.21 14.83
N PRO A 88 -46.13 7.76 14.83
CA PRO A 88 -45.04 8.61 15.26
C PRO A 88 -45.10 9.89 14.43
N GLU A 89 -45.22 11.03 15.12
CA GLU A 89 -45.20 12.34 14.50
C GLU A 89 -43.83 12.47 13.79
N VAL A 90 -43.84 12.40 12.45
CA VAL A 90 -42.63 12.58 11.65
C VAL A 90 -42.26 14.04 11.79
N GLU A 91 -41.14 14.31 12.48
CA GLU A 91 -40.62 15.66 12.59
C GLU A 91 -40.45 16.27 11.18
N PRO A 92 -40.94 17.49 10.92
CA PRO A 92 -40.80 18.12 9.63
C PRO A 92 -39.32 18.37 9.35
N MET A 93 -38.90 18.13 8.10
CA MET A 93 -37.53 18.41 7.69
C MET A 93 -37.17 19.88 7.97
N PRO A 94 -36.05 20.17 8.66
CA PRO A 94 -35.59 21.53 8.87
C PRO A 94 -35.22 22.20 7.54
N GLU A 95 -35.17 23.53 7.52
CA GLU A 95 -34.85 24.31 6.32
C GLU A 95 -33.50 23.86 5.69
N TYR A 96 -32.55 23.51 6.54
CA TYR A 96 -31.27 22.91 6.14
C TYR A 96 -30.68 22.06 7.28
N ILE A 97 -29.85 21.08 6.89
CA ILE A 97 -29.09 20.20 7.79
C ILE A 97 -27.62 20.34 7.43
N ARG A 98 -26.76 20.41 8.43
CA ARG A 98 -25.32 20.62 8.28
C ARG A 98 -24.52 19.85 9.33
N LEU A 99 -23.20 19.90 9.21
CA LEU A 99 -22.27 19.27 10.15
C LEU A 99 -22.58 19.66 11.61
N GLY A 100 -22.75 18.64 12.44
CA GLY A 100 -23.03 18.79 13.88
C GLY A 100 -24.51 18.68 14.24
N ASP A 101 -25.42 18.73 13.29
CA ASP A 101 -26.84 18.63 13.54
C ASP A 101 -27.25 17.19 13.86
N THR A 102 -28.33 17.03 14.65
CA THR A 102 -28.96 15.75 14.96
C THR A 102 -30.44 15.83 14.62
N HIS A 103 -30.91 14.96 13.73
CA HIS A 103 -32.30 14.93 13.27
C HIS A 103 -32.64 13.57 12.68
N SER A 104 -33.86 13.07 12.85
CA SER A 104 -34.29 11.76 12.35
C SER A 104 -34.12 11.59 10.83
N VAL A 105 -34.28 12.68 10.04
CA VAL A 105 -34.04 12.71 8.58
C VAL A 105 -32.59 12.39 8.19
N VAL A 106 -31.61 12.61 9.08
CA VAL A 106 -30.20 12.31 8.78
C VAL A 106 -29.99 10.83 8.56
N LYS A 107 -30.67 9.98 9.31
CA LYS A 107 -30.61 8.53 9.16
C LYS A 107 -31.09 8.08 7.78
N GLU A 108 -32.19 8.65 7.30
CA GLU A 108 -32.74 8.37 5.97
C GLU A 108 -31.79 8.86 4.87
N LEU A 109 -31.24 10.07 5.05
CA LEU A 109 -30.24 10.66 4.15
C LEU A 109 -28.99 9.79 4.04
N GLN A 110 -28.44 9.32 5.16
CA GLN A 110 -27.27 8.43 5.19
C GLN A 110 -27.59 7.10 4.50
N SER A 111 -28.73 6.49 4.79
CA SER A 111 -29.15 5.24 4.13
C SER A 111 -29.18 5.39 2.61
N ARG A 112 -29.73 6.49 2.12
CA ARG A 112 -29.79 6.74 0.67
C ARG A 112 -28.43 7.03 0.05
N LEU A 113 -27.56 7.79 0.74
CA LEU A 113 -26.18 8.05 0.29
C LEU A 113 -25.34 6.76 0.24
N MET A 114 -25.56 5.84 1.18
CA MET A 114 -24.93 4.51 1.17
C MET A 114 -25.44 3.67 -0.02
N GLU A 115 -26.75 3.64 -0.24
CA GLU A 115 -27.35 2.94 -1.39
C GLU A 115 -26.78 3.46 -2.73
N LEU A 116 -26.63 4.77 -2.86
CA LEU A 116 -26.07 5.41 -4.05
C LEU A 116 -24.54 5.29 -4.16
N GLY A 117 -23.86 4.77 -3.13
CA GLY A 117 -22.41 4.56 -3.11
C GLY A 117 -21.58 5.81 -2.78
N PHE A 118 -22.18 6.89 -2.28
CA PHE A 118 -21.46 8.09 -1.84
C PHE A 118 -20.88 7.99 -0.44
N MET A 119 -21.35 7.01 0.34
CA MET A 119 -20.95 6.77 1.71
C MET A 119 -20.68 5.29 1.93
N ASP A 120 -19.69 4.95 2.76
CA ASP A 120 -19.41 3.56 3.14
C ASP A 120 -20.64 2.96 3.86
N SER A 121 -20.89 1.66 3.62
CA SER A 121 -22.00 0.95 4.27
C SER A 121 -21.68 0.74 5.74
N ASP A 122 -22.31 1.54 6.59
CA ASP A 122 -22.24 1.51 8.05
C ASP A 122 -23.65 1.57 8.64
N GLU A 123 -23.80 1.56 9.96
CA GLU A 123 -25.10 1.74 10.59
C GLU A 123 -25.52 3.22 10.56
N PRO A 124 -26.64 3.59 9.88
CA PRO A 124 -27.07 4.97 9.79
C PRO A 124 -27.49 5.52 11.16
N THR A 125 -27.10 6.77 11.44
CA THR A 125 -27.37 7.49 12.69
C THR A 125 -28.15 8.78 12.44
N ASP A 126 -28.73 9.36 13.48
CA ASP A 126 -29.40 10.66 13.41
C ASP A 126 -28.41 11.85 13.39
N TYR A 127 -27.11 11.59 13.54
CA TYR A 127 -26.07 12.61 13.62
C TYR A 127 -25.41 12.90 12.27
N TYR A 128 -25.45 14.17 11.85
CA TYR A 128 -24.75 14.64 10.64
C TYR A 128 -23.26 14.87 10.93
N GLY A 129 -22.50 13.80 10.82
CA GLY A 129 -21.06 13.77 11.04
C GLY A 129 -20.23 14.20 9.82
N THR A 130 -18.90 14.21 9.99
CA THR A 130 -17.95 14.58 8.92
C THR A 130 -18.00 13.63 7.71
N GLN A 131 -18.33 12.34 7.92
CA GLN A 131 -18.50 11.39 6.82
C GLN A 131 -19.75 11.72 5.99
N THR A 132 -20.85 12.06 6.65
CA THR A 132 -22.10 12.48 5.97
C THR A 132 -21.86 13.79 5.19
N GLU A 133 -21.21 14.78 5.80
CA GLU A 133 -20.85 16.02 5.10
C GLU A 133 -20.01 15.77 3.85
N ARG A 134 -19.00 14.89 3.96
CA ARG A 134 -18.16 14.50 2.81
C ARG A 134 -18.99 13.85 1.70
N ALA A 135 -19.82 12.88 2.05
CA ALA A 135 -20.70 12.19 1.10
C ALA A 135 -21.63 13.16 0.37
N VAL A 136 -22.22 14.12 1.11
CA VAL A 136 -23.08 15.16 0.54
C VAL A 136 -22.28 16.07 -0.41
N LYS A 137 -21.08 16.51 -0.03
CA LYS A 137 -20.22 17.31 -0.93
C LYS A 137 -19.90 16.59 -2.24
N ILE A 138 -19.60 15.29 -2.17
CA ILE A 138 -19.34 14.46 -3.35
C ILE A 138 -20.60 14.35 -4.22
N PHE A 139 -21.75 14.07 -3.59
CA PHE A 139 -23.03 14.03 -4.31
C PHE A 139 -23.36 15.38 -4.98
N GLN A 140 -23.20 16.49 -4.26
CA GLN A 140 -23.39 17.83 -4.78
C GLN A 140 -22.48 18.13 -5.98
N ARG A 141 -21.17 17.76 -5.88
CA ARG A 141 -20.22 17.88 -6.99
C ARG A 141 -20.72 17.14 -8.24
N GLN A 142 -21.08 15.87 -8.10
CA GLN A 142 -21.48 15.02 -9.22
C GLN A 142 -22.80 15.47 -9.86
N ASN A 143 -23.67 16.15 -9.11
CA ASN A 143 -24.96 16.63 -9.59
C ASN A 143 -24.97 18.14 -9.89
N GLY A 144 -23.80 18.82 -9.89
CA GLY A 144 -23.68 20.24 -10.21
C GLY A 144 -24.38 21.18 -9.21
N LEU A 145 -24.53 20.72 -7.95
CA LEU A 145 -25.07 21.49 -6.85
C LEU A 145 -23.97 22.25 -6.11
N ASP A 146 -24.35 23.22 -5.27
CA ASP A 146 -23.40 23.90 -4.39
C ASP A 146 -22.77 22.91 -3.40
N GLN A 147 -21.42 22.82 -3.43
CA GLN A 147 -20.63 21.84 -2.68
C GLN A 147 -20.38 22.26 -1.22
N GLY A 148 -21.30 23.00 -0.62
CA GLY A 148 -21.18 23.44 0.77
C GLY A 148 -21.30 22.32 1.81
N GLY A 149 -21.76 21.13 1.42
CA GLY A 149 -22.04 20.04 2.35
C GLY A 149 -23.26 20.30 3.23
N ILE A 150 -24.11 21.26 2.83
CA ILE A 150 -25.35 21.60 3.50
C ILE A 150 -26.50 20.99 2.71
N VAL A 151 -27.43 20.33 3.40
CA VAL A 151 -28.60 19.72 2.79
C VAL A 151 -29.80 20.64 3.00
N GLY A 152 -30.11 21.46 2.00
CA GLY A 152 -31.37 22.16 1.88
C GLY A 152 -32.39 21.35 1.08
N SER A 153 -33.58 21.90 0.84
CA SER A 153 -34.66 21.21 0.13
C SER A 153 -34.27 20.68 -1.26
N SER A 154 -33.47 21.43 -2.02
CA SER A 154 -33.01 21.01 -3.35
C SER A 154 -32.04 19.85 -3.30
N THR A 155 -31.05 19.87 -2.39
CA THR A 155 -30.09 18.77 -2.20
C THR A 155 -30.80 17.53 -1.70
N TYR A 156 -31.71 17.68 -0.72
CA TYR A 156 -32.48 16.56 -0.20
C TYR A 156 -33.35 15.92 -1.29
N ALA A 157 -34.11 16.71 -2.04
CA ALA A 157 -34.93 16.20 -3.13
C ALA A 157 -34.08 15.47 -4.20
N ALA A 158 -32.90 15.98 -4.53
CA ALA A 158 -32.00 15.33 -5.49
C ALA A 158 -31.45 13.99 -4.97
N ILE A 159 -31.11 13.88 -3.68
CA ILE A 159 -30.62 12.64 -3.06
C ILE A 159 -31.77 11.60 -3.01
N MET A 160 -32.99 12.02 -2.67
CA MET A 160 -34.14 11.15 -2.54
C MET A 160 -34.82 10.82 -3.87
N ASP A 161 -34.38 11.42 -4.98
CA ASP A 161 -34.92 11.11 -6.31
C ASP A 161 -34.70 9.60 -6.61
N PRO A 162 -35.74 8.85 -6.99
CA PRO A 162 -35.60 7.46 -7.43
C PRO A 162 -34.62 7.26 -8.59
N ASN A 163 -34.40 8.31 -9.41
CA ASN A 163 -33.48 8.30 -10.54
C ASN A 163 -32.12 8.97 -10.20
N ALA A 164 -31.82 9.20 -8.91
CA ALA A 164 -30.54 9.76 -8.51
C ALA A 164 -29.39 8.89 -9.01
N LYS A 165 -28.34 9.55 -9.54
CA LYS A 165 -27.18 8.85 -10.10
C LYS A 165 -26.34 8.24 -9.00
N TYR A 166 -25.92 7.00 -9.23
CA TYR A 166 -24.91 6.37 -8.38
C TYR A 166 -23.56 7.09 -8.46
N TYR A 167 -22.76 6.93 -7.41
CA TYR A 167 -21.41 7.45 -7.37
C TYR A 167 -20.59 6.94 -8.56
N ALA A 168 -19.90 7.86 -9.21
CA ALA A 168 -18.91 7.56 -10.24
C ALA A 168 -17.86 8.67 -10.27
N ALA A 169 -16.60 8.32 -9.98
CA ALA A 169 -15.49 9.23 -10.17
C ALA A 169 -14.93 9.09 -11.58
N GLN A 170 -14.63 10.21 -12.23
CA GLN A 170 -14.13 10.26 -13.59
C GLN A 170 -13.17 11.45 -13.80
N LYS A 171 -12.50 11.46 -14.95
CA LYS A 171 -11.58 12.51 -15.34
C LYS A 171 -12.21 13.90 -15.20
N GLY A 172 -11.49 14.81 -14.56
CA GLY A 172 -11.92 16.16 -14.21
C GLY A 172 -12.44 16.31 -12.78
N ASP A 173 -12.79 15.22 -12.11
CA ASP A 173 -13.22 15.26 -10.71
C ASP A 173 -12.07 15.58 -9.76
N GLN A 174 -12.39 16.25 -8.65
CA GLN A 174 -11.42 16.63 -7.62
C GLN A 174 -12.00 16.39 -6.22
N GLY A 175 -11.19 15.92 -5.30
CA GLY A 175 -11.58 15.76 -3.90
C GLY A 175 -10.81 14.68 -3.15
N ASP A 176 -11.15 14.53 -1.86
CA ASP A 176 -10.53 13.53 -0.98
C ASP A 176 -10.86 12.09 -1.40
N ASP A 177 -12.01 11.87 -2.01
CA ASP A 177 -12.39 10.58 -2.59
C ASP A 177 -11.44 10.19 -3.73
N ILE A 178 -11.07 11.16 -4.57
CA ILE A 178 -10.10 10.94 -5.66
C ILE A 178 -8.72 10.63 -5.07
N SER A 179 -8.29 11.36 -4.03
CA SER A 179 -7.03 11.06 -3.35
C SER A 179 -6.99 9.63 -2.77
N ARG A 180 -8.10 9.14 -2.20
CA ARG A 180 -8.20 7.77 -1.68
C ARG A 180 -8.13 6.73 -2.80
N ILE A 181 -8.83 6.95 -3.91
CA ILE A 181 -8.75 6.10 -5.10
C ILE A 181 -7.31 6.05 -5.63
N GLN A 182 -6.67 7.21 -5.78
CA GLN A 182 -5.29 7.31 -6.25
C GLN A 182 -4.31 6.61 -5.31
N SER A 183 -4.45 6.78 -3.99
CA SER A 183 -3.63 6.07 -3.00
C SER A 183 -3.74 4.56 -3.18
N ARG A 184 -4.97 4.04 -3.34
CA ARG A 184 -5.19 2.61 -3.52
C ARG A 184 -4.65 2.10 -4.86
N LEU A 185 -4.81 2.87 -5.95
CA LEU A 185 -4.21 2.57 -7.25
C LEU A 185 -2.67 2.54 -7.16
N TYR A 186 -2.08 3.45 -6.38
CA TYR A 186 -0.63 3.47 -6.14
C TYR A 186 -0.18 2.23 -5.34
N GLU A 187 -0.87 1.88 -4.25
CA GLU A 187 -0.58 0.67 -3.47
C GLU A 187 -0.61 -0.59 -4.33
N LEU A 188 -1.62 -0.70 -5.20
CA LEU A 188 -1.80 -1.84 -6.11
C LEU A 188 -0.87 -1.83 -7.33
N GLY A 189 -0.15 -0.75 -7.55
CA GLY A 189 0.83 -0.70 -8.62
C GLY A 189 0.35 -0.13 -9.95
N TYR A 190 -0.80 0.47 -9.98
CA TYR A 190 -1.35 1.07 -11.19
C TYR A 190 -0.92 2.53 -11.41
N LEU A 191 -0.55 3.28 -10.34
CA LEU A 191 0.08 4.60 -10.43
C LEU A 191 1.59 4.50 -10.23
N ALA A 192 2.32 5.31 -10.99
CA ALA A 192 3.78 5.27 -11.05
C ALA A 192 4.46 5.79 -9.77
N SER A 193 3.90 6.84 -9.16
CA SER A 193 4.50 7.58 -8.05
C SER A 193 3.44 8.03 -7.06
N ALA A 194 3.82 8.17 -5.79
CA ALA A 194 2.98 8.77 -4.75
C ALA A 194 2.66 10.25 -5.05
N ASP A 195 3.51 10.95 -5.81
CA ASP A 195 3.28 12.34 -6.20
C ASP A 195 2.06 12.52 -7.12
N LEU A 196 1.59 11.42 -7.72
CA LEU A 196 0.35 11.38 -8.52
C LEU A 196 -0.93 11.30 -7.67
N VAL A 197 -0.79 11.16 -6.35
CA VAL A 197 -1.91 11.23 -5.39
C VAL A 197 -2.22 12.70 -5.09
N THR A 198 -2.81 13.37 -6.05
CA THR A 198 -3.04 14.82 -6.04
C THR A 198 -4.45 15.23 -5.63
N GLY A 199 -5.38 14.27 -5.59
CA GLY A 199 -6.80 14.54 -5.45
C GLY A 199 -7.48 15.07 -6.73
N ASN A 200 -6.75 15.10 -7.87
CA ASN A 200 -7.28 15.48 -9.18
C ASN A 200 -7.31 14.25 -10.08
N PHE A 201 -8.46 13.87 -10.58
CA PHE A 201 -8.60 12.75 -11.52
C PHE A 201 -8.14 13.18 -12.91
N GLY A 202 -6.84 13.11 -13.17
CA GLY A 202 -6.20 13.46 -14.44
C GLY A 202 -5.97 12.25 -15.35
N ASP A 203 -5.19 12.46 -16.43
CA ASP A 203 -4.86 11.44 -17.41
C ASP A 203 -4.19 10.20 -16.80
N SER A 204 -3.24 10.41 -15.87
CA SER A 204 -2.55 9.30 -15.19
C SER A 204 -3.49 8.46 -14.34
N THR A 205 -4.48 9.08 -13.70
CA THR A 205 -5.48 8.36 -12.90
C THR A 205 -6.44 7.58 -13.81
N GLU A 206 -6.90 8.19 -14.91
CA GLU A 206 -7.75 7.52 -15.91
C GLU A 206 -7.05 6.29 -16.50
N ALA A 207 -5.79 6.43 -16.92
CA ALA A 207 -4.99 5.33 -17.44
C ALA A 207 -4.79 4.21 -16.42
N ALA A 208 -4.55 4.56 -15.15
CA ALA A 208 -4.42 3.60 -14.05
C ALA A 208 -5.73 2.83 -13.79
N VAL A 209 -6.88 3.51 -13.88
CA VAL A 209 -8.20 2.88 -13.74
C VAL A 209 -8.49 1.94 -14.91
N ILE A 210 -8.24 2.36 -16.13
CA ILE A 210 -8.39 1.51 -17.34
C ILE A 210 -7.54 0.25 -17.18
N LYS A 211 -6.29 0.38 -16.72
CA LYS A 211 -5.40 -0.77 -16.52
C LYS A 211 -5.90 -1.69 -15.38
N LEU A 212 -6.40 -1.13 -14.29
CA LEU A 212 -7.05 -1.91 -13.23
C LEU A 212 -8.24 -2.71 -13.78
N GLN A 213 -9.11 -2.04 -14.56
CA GLN A 213 -10.29 -2.66 -15.17
C GLN A 213 -9.90 -3.78 -16.13
N GLU A 214 -8.91 -3.55 -17.01
CA GLU A 214 -8.37 -4.55 -17.95
C GLU A 214 -7.87 -5.80 -17.20
N MET A 215 -7.02 -5.61 -16.19
CA MET A 215 -6.41 -6.71 -15.44
C MET A 215 -7.42 -7.54 -14.66
N ASN A 216 -8.56 -6.97 -14.34
CA ASN A 216 -9.61 -7.59 -13.53
C ASN A 216 -10.87 -7.96 -14.34
N GLY A 217 -10.87 -7.78 -15.66
CA GLY A 217 -11.96 -8.18 -16.53
C GLY A 217 -13.22 -7.32 -16.43
N LEU A 218 -13.07 -6.06 -16.03
CA LEU A 218 -14.14 -5.06 -16.04
C LEU A 218 -14.17 -4.30 -17.37
N GLU A 219 -15.28 -3.59 -17.62
CA GLU A 219 -15.37 -2.64 -18.73
C GLU A 219 -14.34 -1.52 -18.54
N GLN A 220 -13.55 -1.24 -19.59
CA GLN A 220 -12.43 -0.30 -19.58
C GLN A 220 -12.92 1.12 -19.90
N ASP A 221 -13.83 1.66 -19.11
CA ASP A 221 -14.42 3.00 -19.29
C ASP A 221 -13.61 4.12 -18.62
N GLY A 222 -12.58 3.77 -17.85
CA GLY A 222 -11.73 4.70 -17.11
C GLY A 222 -12.42 5.40 -15.94
N LYS A 223 -13.60 4.94 -15.53
CA LYS A 223 -14.39 5.51 -14.44
C LYS A 223 -14.37 4.58 -13.23
N VAL A 224 -14.43 5.18 -12.06
CA VAL A 224 -14.56 4.43 -10.80
C VAL A 224 -16.02 4.49 -10.35
N GLY A 225 -16.87 3.69 -10.99
CA GLY A 225 -18.24 3.42 -10.55
C GLY A 225 -18.28 2.33 -9.46
N GLN A 226 -19.48 1.91 -9.06
CA GLN A 226 -19.66 0.98 -7.95
C GLN A 226 -18.92 -0.36 -8.14
N GLN A 227 -18.93 -0.92 -9.34
CA GLN A 227 -18.21 -2.18 -9.62
C GLN A 227 -16.70 -2.02 -9.47
N THR A 228 -16.14 -0.96 -10.06
CA THR A 228 -14.70 -0.66 -9.95
C THR A 228 -14.31 -0.32 -8.50
N MET A 229 -15.17 0.41 -7.78
CA MET A 229 -14.94 0.74 -6.37
C MET A 229 -14.94 -0.52 -5.49
N ASN A 230 -15.93 -1.39 -5.62
CA ASN A 230 -16.02 -2.64 -4.88
C ASN A 230 -14.79 -3.52 -5.14
N LEU A 231 -14.38 -3.66 -6.41
CA LEU A 231 -13.18 -4.40 -6.76
C LEU A 231 -11.92 -3.78 -6.16
N LEU A 232 -11.74 -2.46 -6.29
CA LEU A 232 -10.55 -1.73 -5.85
C LEU A 232 -10.23 -1.97 -4.37
N TYR A 233 -11.26 -2.14 -3.54
CA TYR A 233 -11.13 -2.38 -2.10
C TYR A 233 -11.39 -3.82 -1.68
N SER A 234 -11.62 -4.75 -2.62
CA SER A 234 -11.75 -6.18 -2.32
C SER A 234 -10.40 -6.86 -2.13
N ASP A 235 -10.42 -8.03 -1.49
CA ASP A 235 -9.23 -8.91 -1.39
C ASP A 235 -8.94 -9.65 -2.71
N GLU A 236 -9.87 -9.64 -3.66
CA GLU A 236 -9.76 -10.31 -4.96
C GLU A 236 -9.07 -9.45 -6.02
N VAL A 237 -8.84 -8.16 -5.74
CA VAL A 237 -8.21 -7.25 -6.70
C VAL A 237 -6.81 -7.74 -7.09
N LYS A 238 -6.58 -7.88 -8.37
CA LYS A 238 -5.25 -8.19 -8.90
C LYS A 238 -4.39 -6.96 -8.87
N ALA A 239 -3.23 -7.05 -8.23
CA ALA A 239 -2.21 -6.01 -8.28
C ALA A 239 -1.50 -6.01 -9.63
N ASN A 240 -1.01 -4.85 -10.04
CA ASN A 240 -0.19 -4.71 -11.24
C ASN A 240 1.23 -5.21 -10.95
N LEU A 241 1.51 -6.46 -11.33
CA LEU A 241 2.82 -7.09 -11.23
C LEU A 241 3.58 -6.87 -12.55
N LEU A 242 4.59 -6.02 -12.50
CA LEU A 242 5.43 -5.75 -13.66
C LEU A 242 6.64 -6.68 -13.69
N SER A 243 6.95 -7.19 -14.89
CA SER A 243 7.95 -8.22 -15.12
C SER A 243 8.70 -7.99 -16.44
N TYR A 244 9.64 -8.88 -16.74
CA TYR A 244 10.38 -8.85 -18.00
C TYR A 244 9.47 -8.75 -19.23
N GLY A 245 9.73 -7.78 -20.07
CA GLY A 245 8.97 -7.50 -21.31
C GLY A 245 7.92 -6.40 -21.17
N ASP A 246 7.52 -6.03 -19.95
CA ASP A 246 6.56 -4.94 -19.74
C ASP A 246 7.16 -3.57 -20.06
N GLN A 247 6.29 -2.66 -20.50
CA GLN A 247 6.65 -1.27 -20.81
C GLN A 247 5.62 -0.33 -20.19
N SER A 248 6.06 0.63 -19.34
CA SER A 248 5.17 1.60 -18.75
C SER A 248 5.92 2.73 -18.05
N GLU A 249 5.21 3.81 -17.73
CA GLU A 249 5.72 4.90 -16.86
C GLU A 249 6.07 4.40 -15.46
N VAL A 250 5.38 3.37 -14.96
CA VAL A 250 5.69 2.74 -13.66
C VAL A 250 7.07 2.08 -13.70
N VAL A 251 7.41 1.41 -14.80
CA VAL A 251 8.75 0.84 -15.02
C VAL A 251 9.78 1.95 -15.08
N LEU A 252 9.52 3.02 -15.85
CA LEU A 252 10.44 4.15 -16.00
C LEU A 252 10.75 4.80 -14.64
N ALA A 253 9.73 5.17 -13.87
CA ALA A 253 9.90 5.77 -12.54
C ALA A 253 10.68 4.85 -11.59
N SER A 254 10.44 3.54 -11.65
CA SER A 254 11.15 2.56 -10.83
C SER A 254 12.61 2.39 -11.27
N GLN A 255 12.90 2.43 -12.58
CA GLN A 255 14.26 2.43 -13.11
C GLN A 255 15.04 3.69 -12.68
N GLU A 256 14.41 4.86 -12.72
CA GLU A 256 15.00 6.11 -12.23
C GLU A 256 15.39 5.98 -10.76
N ARG A 257 14.47 5.46 -9.93
CA ARG A 257 14.73 5.26 -8.51
C ARG A 257 15.81 4.20 -8.25
N LEU A 258 15.81 3.08 -8.98
CA LEU A 258 16.87 2.07 -8.91
C LEU A 258 18.23 2.65 -9.31
N LYS A 259 18.27 3.56 -10.28
CA LYS A 259 19.49 4.26 -10.69
C LYS A 259 19.97 5.22 -9.61
N GLU A 260 19.09 6.02 -9.00
CA GLU A 260 19.43 6.88 -7.85
C GLU A 260 20.03 6.08 -6.69
N LEU A 261 19.43 4.91 -6.39
CA LEU A 261 19.93 4.00 -5.35
C LEU A 261 21.15 3.19 -5.79
N GLY A 262 21.59 3.30 -7.04
CA GLY A 262 22.80 2.66 -7.56
C GLY A 262 22.64 1.20 -8.00
N TYR A 263 21.42 0.68 -8.09
CA TYR A 263 21.17 -0.68 -8.56
C TYR A 263 21.12 -0.80 -10.08
N LEU A 264 20.73 0.26 -10.79
CA LEU A 264 20.67 0.31 -12.24
C LEU A 264 21.78 1.21 -12.78
N THR A 265 22.57 0.71 -13.74
CA THR A 265 23.66 1.47 -14.39
C THR A 265 23.29 1.97 -15.77
N THR A 266 22.31 1.35 -16.41
CA THR A 266 21.78 1.74 -17.72
C THR A 266 20.92 3.00 -17.64
N THR A 267 20.55 3.54 -18.79
CA THR A 267 19.63 4.68 -18.86
C THR A 267 18.20 4.16 -18.71
N PRO A 268 17.38 4.70 -17.78
CA PRO A 268 15.97 4.40 -17.68
C PRO A 268 15.25 4.66 -19.01
N ASP A 269 14.49 3.70 -19.50
CA ASP A 269 13.80 3.75 -20.80
C ASP A 269 12.33 3.31 -20.73
N GLY A 270 11.87 2.92 -19.53
CA GLY A 270 10.52 2.43 -19.31
C GLY A 270 10.27 1.00 -19.75
N SER A 271 11.30 0.31 -20.29
CA SER A 271 11.21 -1.09 -20.74
C SER A 271 11.81 -2.03 -19.68
N PHE A 272 11.05 -3.00 -19.22
CA PHE A 272 11.49 -3.96 -18.21
C PHE A 272 12.44 -5.01 -18.84
N GLY A 273 13.70 -4.63 -19.01
CA GLY A 273 14.75 -5.46 -19.59
C GLY A 273 15.43 -6.38 -18.58
N ALA A 274 16.42 -7.16 -19.06
CA ALA A 274 17.19 -8.06 -18.21
C ALA A 274 18.02 -7.34 -17.14
N ASP A 275 18.50 -6.14 -17.44
CA ASP A 275 19.20 -5.23 -16.53
C ASP A 275 18.28 -4.73 -15.40
N THR A 276 17.03 -4.41 -15.73
CA THR A 276 15.99 -4.04 -14.76
C THR A 276 15.67 -5.21 -13.82
N VAL A 277 15.51 -6.43 -14.36
CA VAL A 277 15.33 -7.66 -13.56
C VAL A 277 16.50 -7.85 -12.58
N ALA A 278 17.74 -7.70 -13.08
CA ALA A 278 18.94 -7.86 -12.25
C ALA A 278 19.02 -6.80 -11.15
N ALA A 279 18.71 -5.53 -11.47
CA ALA A 279 18.68 -4.43 -10.51
C ALA A 279 17.63 -4.66 -9.42
N ILE A 280 16.42 -5.10 -9.80
CA ILE A 280 15.33 -5.41 -8.85
C ILE A 280 15.72 -6.57 -7.94
N LYS A 281 16.27 -7.66 -8.46
CA LYS A 281 16.73 -8.79 -7.62
C LYS A 281 17.79 -8.36 -6.60
N GLN A 282 18.74 -7.50 -7.01
CA GLN A 282 19.72 -6.95 -6.07
C GLN A 282 19.05 -6.07 -5.01
N PHE A 283 18.12 -5.19 -5.42
CA PHE A 283 17.36 -4.36 -4.51
C PHE A 283 16.57 -5.21 -3.51
N GLN A 284 15.80 -6.19 -3.99
CA GLN A 284 15.03 -7.10 -3.15
C GLN A 284 15.90 -7.82 -2.12
N SER A 285 17.05 -8.35 -2.56
CA SER A 285 18.00 -9.04 -1.67
C SER A 285 18.58 -8.14 -0.57
N ARG A 286 18.81 -6.85 -0.87
CA ARG A 286 19.37 -5.92 0.12
C ARG A 286 18.34 -5.27 1.03
N ASN A 287 17.06 -5.38 0.69
CA ASN A 287 15.94 -4.80 1.46
C ASN A 287 15.06 -5.87 2.10
N ASP A 288 15.57 -7.10 2.29
CA ASP A 288 14.91 -8.23 2.93
C ASP A 288 13.55 -8.59 2.32
N LEU A 289 13.43 -8.42 0.98
CA LEU A 289 12.26 -8.78 0.20
C LEU A 289 12.43 -10.16 -0.45
N ILE A 290 11.32 -10.73 -0.94
CA ILE A 290 11.35 -11.94 -1.76
C ILE A 290 12.10 -11.61 -3.06
N VAL A 291 13.17 -12.38 -3.36
CA VAL A 291 14.03 -12.17 -4.54
C VAL A 291 13.43 -12.90 -5.75
N ASP A 292 12.38 -12.35 -6.32
CA ASP A 292 11.66 -12.91 -7.48
C ASP A 292 11.97 -12.17 -8.79
N GLY A 293 12.40 -10.92 -8.70
CA GLY A 293 12.68 -10.06 -9.86
C GLY A 293 11.45 -9.39 -10.44
N TYR A 294 10.29 -9.47 -9.77
CA TYR A 294 9.08 -8.75 -10.13
C TYR A 294 9.01 -7.39 -9.43
N LEU A 295 8.45 -6.41 -10.12
CA LEU A 295 8.15 -5.11 -9.55
C LEU A 295 6.71 -5.10 -9.03
N GLY A 296 6.47 -5.88 -7.96
CA GLY A 296 5.19 -5.93 -7.26
C GLY A 296 5.00 -4.78 -6.26
N PRO A 297 3.81 -4.70 -5.62
CA PRO A 297 3.48 -3.64 -4.67
C PRO A 297 4.50 -3.50 -3.53
N SER A 298 4.90 -4.60 -2.89
CA SER A 298 5.87 -4.59 -1.79
C SER A 298 7.25 -4.08 -2.23
N THR A 299 7.72 -4.51 -3.41
CA THR A 299 8.99 -4.03 -3.98
C THR A 299 8.94 -2.53 -4.28
N ARG A 300 7.83 -2.04 -4.84
CA ARG A 300 7.66 -0.62 -5.16
C ARG A 300 7.51 0.26 -3.93
N LEU A 301 6.77 -0.18 -2.92
CA LEU A 301 6.66 0.53 -1.65
C LEU A 301 8.03 0.65 -0.97
N ALA A 302 8.79 -0.45 -0.91
CA ALA A 302 10.15 -0.43 -0.36
C ALA A 302 11.08 0.47 -1.18
N LEU A 303 11.00 0.40 -2.53
CA LEU A 303 11.83 1.19 -3.44
C LEU A 303 11.62 2.70 -3.24
N ASN A 304 10.39 3.13 -3.01
CA ASN A 304 10.03 4.53 -2.82
C ASN A 304 10.09 4.99 -1.34
N SER A 305 10.43 4.08 -0.42
CA SER A 305 10.62 4.43 0.99
C SER A 305 11.89 5.27 1.20
N SER A 306 11.85 6.14 2.23
CA SER A 306 13.05 6.81 2.75
C SER A 306 14.07 5.82 3.33
N ASP A 307 13.61 4.64 3.74
CA ASP A 307 14.42 3.58 4.36
C ASP A 307 15.00 2.60 3.31
N ALA A 308 14.76 2.85 2.01
CA ALA A 308 15.30 2.05 0.93
C ALA A 308 16.83 1.99 1.01
N VAL A 309 17.37 0.78 1.17
CA VAL A 309 18.83 0.57 1.30
C VAL A 309 19.49 0.76 -0.06
N PRO A 310 20.45 1.70 -0.20
CA PRO A 310 21.16 1.90 -1.46
C PRO A 310 22.08 0.72 -1.81
N ASN A 311 22.35 0.55 -3.10
CA ASN A 311 23.35 -0.39 -3.59
C ASN A 311 24.75 0.21 -3.39
N GLY A 312 25.43 -0.24 -2.35
CA GLY A 312 26.79 0.20 -2.02
C GLY A 312 27.52 -0.88 -1.26
N LEU A 313 28.84 -0.78 -1.21
CA LEU A 313 29.64 -1.65 -0.37
C LEU A 313 29.51 -1.21 1.08
N ARG A 314 29.26 -2.17 1.97
CA ARG A 314 29.03 -1.95 3.40
C ARG A 314 29.64 -3.04 4.26
N LEU A 315 29.55 -2.88 5.56
CA LEU A 315 30.01 -3.87 6.54
C LEU A 315 29.51 -5.28 6.19
N GLY A 316 30.43 -6.24 6.13
CA GLY A 316 30.19 -7.64 5.80
C GLY A 316 30.40 -8.01 4.32
N ASP A 317 30.44 -7.06 3.40
CA ASP A 317 30.70 -7.32 1.98
C ASP A 317 32.15 -7.81 1.74
N GLN A 318 32.35 -8.63 0.69
CA GLN A 318 33.64 -9.21 0.34
C GLN A 318 33.91 -9.20 -1.18
N GLY A 319 35.17 -9.26 -1.56
CA GLY A 319 35.61 -9.45 -2.94
C GLY A 319 36.47 -8.33 -3.49
N ASP A 320 36.78 -8.44 -4.78
CA ASP A 320 37.74 -7.53 -5.47
C ASP A 320 37.25 -6.08 -5.47
N THR A 321 35.97 -5.83 -5.56
CA THR A 321 35.42 -4.48 -5.52
C THR A 321 35.64 -3.83 -4.16
N VAL A 322 35.48 -4.56 -3.07
CA VAL A 322 35.80 -4.09 -1.71
C VAL A 322 37.31 -3.77 -1.63
N GLN A 323 38.15 -4.69 -2.12
CA GLN A 323 39.62 -4.48 -2.11
C GLN A 323 40.03 -3.25 -2.91
N ASN A 324 39.39 -3.00 -4.07
CA ASN A 324 39.67 -1.82 -4.88
C ASN A 324 39.31 -0.52 -4.16
N VAL A 325 38.17 -0.47 -3.48
CA VAL A 325 37.77 0.66 -2.63
C VAL A 325 38.78 0.86 -1.50
N GLN A 326 39.16 -0.21 -0.81
CA GLN A 326 40.19 -0.16 0.26
C GLN A 326 41.53 0.38 -0.24
N LYS A 327 41.95 -0.01 -1.44
CA LYS A 327 43.15 0.55 -2.09
C LYS A 327 43.02 2.06 -2.38
N LEU A 328 41.85 2.51 -2.84
CA LEU A 328 41.57 3.94 -3.04
C LEU A 328 41.57 4.71 -1.70
N LEU A 329 40.91 4.19 -0.67
CA LEU A 329 40.94 4.79 0.66
C LEU A 329 42.38 4.88 1.21
N SER A 330 43.21 3.85 0.97
CA SER A 330 44.62 3.83 1.35
C SER A 330 45.43 4.87 0.57
N LYS A 331 45.20 5.00 -0.75
CA LYS A 331 45.84 6.03 -1.59
C LYS A 331 45.64 7.44 -1.07
N TYR A 332 44.46 7.70 -0.48
CA TYR A 332 44.09 9.00 0.08
C TYR A 332 44.35 9.13 1.59
N GLY A 333 44.91 8.09 2.23
CA GLY A 333 45.36 8.12 3.63
C GLY A 333 44.28 7.81 4.66
N TYR A 334 43.12 7.37 4.25
CA TYR A 334 42.00 7.03 5.17
C TYR A 334 42.12 5.62 5.74
N LEU A 335 42.85 4.72 5.07
CA LEU A 335 43.01 3.33 5.44
C LEU A 335 44.49 2.92 5.33
N SER A 336 44.95 2.06 6.24
CA SER A 336 46.27 1.42 6.06
C SER A 336 46.23 0.44 4.90
N SER A 337 47.31 0.37 4.10
CA SER A 337 47.41 -0.60 2.99
C SER A 337 47.28 -2.06 3.45
N ALA A 338 47.70 -2.36 4.67
CA ALA A 338 47.54 -3.68 5.27
C ALA A 338 46.09 -4.12 5.45
N ASN A 339 45.18 -3.15 5.51
CA ASN A 339 43.72 -3.42 5.66
C ASN A 339 42.96 -3.52 4.31
N ALA A 340 43.69 -3.51 3.17
CA ALA A 340 43.10 -3.75 1.86
C ALA A 340 42.93 -5.27 1.61
N THR A 341 42.16 -5.91 2.46
CA THR A 341 41.97 -7.37 2.55
C THR A 341 40.92 -7.95 1.61
N GLY A 342 40.06 -7.10 1.05
CA GLY A 342 38.87 -7.52 0.31
C GLY A 342 37.68 -7.86 1.19
N TYR A 343 37.78 -7.68 2.51
CA TYR A 343 36.67 -7.80 3.46
C TYR A 343 36.30 -6.43 4.03
N TYR A 344 35.03 -6.03 3.90
CA TYR A 344 34.53 -4.76 4.42
C TYR A 344 34.22 -4.92 5.91
N GLY A 345 35.20 -4.79 6.76
CA GLY A 345 35.06 -4.84 8.21
C GLY A 345 34.89 -3.45 8.82
N GLU A 346 34.72 -3.37 10.15
CA GLU A 346 34.55 -2.12 10.91
C GLU A 346 35.65 -1.06 10.64
N ILE A 347 36.88 -1.52 10.38
CA ILE A 347 38.01 -0.62 10.03
C ILE A 347 37.76 0.05 8.68
N THR A 348 37.19 -0.67 7.73
CA THR A 348 36.84 -0.13 6.40
C THR A 348 35.66 0.83 6.51
N GLU A 349 34.65 0.47 7.27
CA GLU A 349 33.47 1.31 7.54
C GLU A 349 33.90 2.65 8.15
N ALA A 350 34.67 2.63 9.24
CA ALA A 350 35.19 3.83 9.87
C ALA A 350 36.06 4.69 8.91
N ALA A 351 36.85 4.06 8.02
CA ALA A 351 37.63 4.76 7.00
C ALA A 351 36.70 5.45 5.97
N VAL A 352 35.61 4.80 5.57
CA VAL A 352 34.60 5.37 4.66
C VAL A 352 33.86 6.53 5.31
N GLU A 353 33.42 6.40 6.55
CA GLU A 353 32.77 7.50 7.29
C GLU A 353 33.71 8.73 7.38
N ASN A 354 34.98 8.51 7.69
CA ASN A 354 35.96 9.59 7.71
C ASN A 354 36.17 10.23 6.34
N PHE A 355 36.22 9.42 5.28
CA PHE A 355 36.26 9.91 3.91
C PHE A 355 35.03 10.75 3.57
N GLN A 356 33.85 10.26 3.84
CA GLN A 356 32.57 10.94 3.60
C GLN A 356 32.53 12.29 4.33
N ARG A 357 32.86 12.31 5.62
CA ARG A 357 32.90 13.53 6.46
C ARG A 357 33.86 14.57 5.87
N GLN A 358 35.09 14.18 5.47
CA GLN A 358 36.08 15.10 4.93
C GLN A 358 35.72 15.61 3.53
N ASN A 359 34.95 14.85 2.77
CA ASN A 359 34.57 15.18 1.40
C ASN A 359 33.14 15.77 1.28
N GLY A 360 32.46 16.04 2.42
CA GLY A 360 31.13 16.68 2.44
C GLY A 360 30.01 15.80 1.91
N LEU A 361 30.15 14.48 2.08
CA LEU A 361 29.13 13.48 1.74
C LEU A 361 28.31 13.12 2.96
N SER A 362 27.16 12.47 2.74
CA SER A 362 26.40 11.81 3.82
C SER A 362 27.29 10.77 4.49
N VAL A 363 27.34 10.79 5.84
CA VAL A 363 28.20 9.91 6.63
C VAL A 363 27.38 8.69 7.06
N ASP A 364 27.34 7.68 6.21
CA ASP A 364 26.56 6.44 6.42
C ASP A 364 27.44 5.17 6.45
N GLY A 365 28.77 5.33 6.29
CA GLY A 365 29.69 4.21 6.25
C GLY A 365 29.58 3.32 5.00
N THR A 366 28.76 3.71 4.02
CA THR A 366 28.47 2.92 2.83
C THR A 366 29.14 3.54 1.60
N VAL A 367 29.78 2.72 0.77
CA VAL A 367 30.35 3.18 -0.51
C VAL A 367 29.28 3.09 -1.59
N GLY A 368 28.30 3.99 -1.54
CA GLY A 368 27.30 4.17 -2.57
C GLY A 368 27.82 4.94 -3.79
N VAL A 369 26.89 5.27 -4.71
CA VAL A 369 27.21 5.94 -5.99
C VAL A 369 27.99 7.23 -5.78
N GLN A 370 27.54 8.08 -4.84
CA GLN A 370 28.20 9.37 -4.55
C GLN A 370 29.58 9.20 -3.93
N THR A 371 29.71 8.26 -3.00
CA THR A 371 30.99 7.94 -2.36
C THR A 371 31.98 7.39 -3.36
N MET A 372 31.54 6.46 -4.24
CA MET A 372 32.39 5.90 -5.30
C MET A 372 32.81 6.98 -6.32
N ALA A 373 31.87 7.78 -6.79
CA ALA A 373 32.15 8.88 -7.71
C ALA A 373 33.16 9.86 -7.12
N LYS A 374 33.04 10.17 -5.82
CA LYS A 374 34.01 11.02 -5.13
C LYS A 374 35.36 10.35 -4.97
N LEU A 375 35.45 9.07 -4.60
CA LEU A 375 36.68 8.30 -4.46
C LEU A 375 37.47 8.22 -5.77
N THR A 376 36.81 8.24 -6.92
CA THR A 376 37.41 8.15 -8.25
C THR A 376 37.63 9.50 -8.91
N SER A 377 37.22 10.61 -8.29
CA SER A 377 37.37 11.96 -8.83
C SER A 377 38.78 12.52 -8.58
N ASP A 378 39.17 13.56 -9.35
CA ASP A 378 40.45 14.24 -9.20
C ASP A 378 40.51 15.20 -8.01
N ASN A 379 39.38 15.55 -7.40
CA ASN A 379 39.26 16.55 -6.33
C ASN A 379 38.99 15.93 -4.93
N VAL A 380 39.59 14.76 -4.66
CA VAL A 380 39.48 14.10 -3.36
C VAL A 380 40.28 14.86 -2.28
N ARG A 381 39.65 15.19 -1.17
CA ARG A 381 40.33 15.64 0.04
C ARG A 381 41.03 14.45 0.70
N ARG A 382 42.32 14.58 0.99
CA ARG A 382 43.10 13.56 1.70
C ARG A 382 42.76 13.55 3.19
N ALA A 383 43.01 12.42 3.85
CA ALA A 383 42.92 12.33 5.29
C ALA A 383 43.88 13.34 5.98
N PRO A 384 43.45 13.98 7.09
CA PRO A 384 44.33 14.80 7.91
C PRO A 384 45.55 14.00 8.36
N ALA A 385 46.72 14.63 8.37
CA ALA A 385 47.95 13.98 8.85
C ALA A 385 47.76 13.49 10.31
N GLY A 386 47.84 12.16 10.51
CA GLY A 386 47.66 11.54 11.85
C GLY A 386 46.34 10.75 12.04
N SER A 387 45.47 10.68 11.01
CA SER A 387 44.15 10.01 11.14
C SER A 387 44.11 8.55 10.66
N SER A 388 45.24 7.91 10.35
CA SER A 388 45.24 6.48 10.08
C SER A 388 44.90 5.71 11.34
N SER A 389 43.71 5.14 11.40
CA SER A 389 43.24 4.30 12.51
C SER A 389 44.16 3.06 12.61
N SER A 390 45.18 3.15 13.45
CA SER A 390 45.87 1.98 13.96
C SER A 390 44.95 1.34 14.98
N GLY A 391 44.31 0.20 14.60
CA GLY A 391 43.59 -0.61 15.52
C GLY A 391 44.50 -1.04 16.67
N SER A 392 44.40 -0.37 17.81
CA SER A 392 45.00 -0.84 19.03
C SER A 392 44.18 -2.02 19.56
N SER A 393 44.66 -3.23 19.25
CA SER A 393 44.26 -4.41 20.00
C SER A 393 44.77 -4.24 21.43
N SER A 394 43.89 -3.89 22.35
CA SER A 394 44.17 -3.96 23.79
C SER A 394 44.20 -5.44 24.19
N SER A 395 45.40 -6.04 24.09
CA SER A 395 45.70 -7.29 24.80
C SER A 395 45.85 -6.97 26.27
N SER A 396 44.87 -7.29 27.06
CA SER A 396 44.96 -7.34 28.53
C SER A 396 45.87 -8.50 28.91
N SER A 397 47.17 -8.20 29.09
CA SER A 397 48.08 -9.12 29.76
C SER A 397 47.80 -9.05 31.27
N GLY A 398 47.15 -10.09 31.79
CA GLY A 398 47.04 -10.34 33.22
C GLY A 398 48.41 -10.70 33.76
N SER A 399 49.04 -9.79 34.49
CA SER A 399 50.20 -10.11 35.34
C SER A 399 49.74 -10.68 36.66
N SER A 400 49.90 -11.99 36.81
CA SER A 400 49.87 -12.66 38.11
C SER A 400 51.16 -12.39 38.84
N SER A 401 51.14 -11.50 39.85
CA SER A 401 52.23 -11.38 40.81
C SER A 401 51.97 -12.35 41.99
N GLY A 402 52.79 -13.40 42.01
CA GLY A 402 52.85 -14.31 43.17
C GLY A 402 53.42 -13.64 44.40
N GLY A 403 52.69 -13.68 45.48
CA GLY A 403 53.15 -13.27 46.80
C GLY A 403 54.09 -14.27 47.40
N GLY A 404 55.28 -13.82 47.75
CA GLY A 404 56.23 -14.51 48.64
C GLY A 404 55.99 -14.20 50.11
N ASN A 405 55.72 -15.25 50.84
CA ASN A 405 55.65 -15.27 52.28
C ASN A 405 57.02 -15.20 52.96
N ARG A 406 57.23 -14.38 53.99
CA ARG A 406 58.14 -14.52 55.13
C ARG A 406 57.69 -13.49 56.18
N GLY A 407 57.21 -13.84 57.38
CA GLY A 407 57.86 -14.60 58.44
C GLY A 407 58.39 -13.62 59.47
N GLY A 408 57.82 -13.52 60.62
CA GLY A 408 58.24 -12.77 61.78
C GLY A 408 57.14 -12.67 62.80
#